data_e645f77d467d83233f2070c1315822ca
#
_entry.id   e645f77d467d83233f2070c1315822ca
#
_cell.length_a   1.000
_cell.length_b   1.000
_cell.length_c   1.000
_cell.angle_alpha   90.00
_cell.angle_beta   90.00
_cell.angle_gamma   90.00
#
_symmetry.space_group_name_H-M   'P 1'
#
loop_
_entity.id
_entity.type
_entity.pdbx_description
1 polymer ?
#
loop_
_entity_poly.entity_id
_entity_poly.type
_entity_poly.pdbx_seq_one_letter_code
_entity_poly.pdbx_strand_id
1 'polypeptide(L)'
;ILQMIGYKNVGKTTLMTHAISFLKERNFKVASIKHHGHQGEDIQLQHQHVDHMKHFQSGADQSIVQGHAYRQTVTRSTEQSLSNIIKESVTIDCDVVLVEGFKHENYDKIIVYENEKQLRELNHLNNICYRIKLNEPNAYQKFDEWLINKVTHKD
;
A
#
# COMPACT_ATOMS: atom_id res chain seq x y z
N ILE A 1 2.30 -4.47 -9.57
CA ILE A 1 1.47 -3.74 -8.58
C ILE A 1 0.45 -4.71 -8.00
N LEU A 2 0.38 -4.83 -6.69
CA LEU A 2 -0.58 -5.67 -5.98
C LEU A 2 -1.33 -4.84 -4.94
N GLN A 3 -2.65 -4.87 -4.99
CA GLN A 3 -3.53 -4.17 -4.04
C GLN A 3 -4.03 -5.14 -2.95
N MET A 4 -3.98 -4.73 -1.70
CA MET A 4 -4.66 -5.40 -0.60
C MET A 4 -5.93 -4.64 -0.26
N ILE A 5 -7.07 -5.26 -0.44
CA ILE A 5 -8.38 -4.67 -0.22
C ILE A 5 -9.16 -5.46 0.83
N GLY A 6 -10.09 -4.79 1.49
CA GLY A 6 -10.90 -5.37 2.54
C GLY A 6 -11.52 -4.29 3.42
N TYR A 7 -12.43 -4.69 4.27
CA TYR A 7 -13.05 -3.79 5.24
C TYR A 7 -12.06 -3.30 6.30
N LYS A 8 -12.45 -2.30 7.05
CA LYS A 8 -11.65 -1.78 8.17
C LYS A 8 -11.40 -2.89 9.21
N ASN A 9 -10.19 -2.93 9.75
CA ASN A 9 -9.78 -3.86 10.81
C ASN A 9 -9.79 -5.37 10.47
N VAL A 10 -9.79 -5.74 9.19
CA VAL A 10 -9.68 -7.16 8.77
C VAL A 10 -8.25 -7.70 8.78
N GLY A 11 -7.24 -6.82 8.99
CA GLY A 11 -5.83 -7.19 9.01
C GLY A 11 -5.06 -6.85 7.74
N LYS A 12 -5.53 -5.91 6.92
CA LYS A 12 -4.80 -5.46 5.71
C LYS A 12 -3.39 -4.99 6.02
N THR A 13 -3.22 -4.14 7.03
CA THR A 13 -1.91 -3.63 7.43
C THR A 13 -1.01 -4.75 7.95
N THR A 14 -1.56 -5.70 8.68
CA THR A 14 -0.82 -6.88 9.16
C THR A 14 -0.32 -7.71 7.98
N LEU A 15 -1.16 -7.97 6.99
CA LEU A 15 -0.75 -8.69 5.78
C LEU A 15 0.26 -7.90 4.96
N MET A 16 0.11 -6.57 4.85
CA MET A 16 1.08 -5.69 4.18
C MET A 16 2.47 -5.80 4.81
N THR A 17 2.57 -5.67 6.12
CA THR A 17 3.86 -5.75 6.83
C THR A 17 4.47 -7.14 6.70
N HIS A 18 3.67 -8.19 6.77
CA HIS A 18 4.12 -9.57 6.53
C HIS A 18 4.68 -9.73 5.10
N ALA A 19 3.94 -9.30 4.10
CA ALA A 19 4.34 -9.40 2.69
C ALA A 19 5.64 -8.62 2.40
N ILE A 20 5.76 -7.41 2.96
CA ILE A 20 6.98 -6.60 2.83
C ILE A 20 8.18 -7.36 3.44
N SER A 21 8.06 -7.84 4.67
CA SER A 21 9.14 -8.58 5.34
C SER A 21 9.53 -9.84 4.57
N PHE A 22 8.56 -10.62 4.14
CA PHE A 22 8.76 -11.84 3.34
C PHE A 22 9.53 -11.57 2.04
N LEU A 23 9.15 -10.52 1.31
CA LEU A 23 9.81 -10.13 0.07
C LEU A 23 11.21 -9.55 0.32
N LYS A 24 11.38 -8.77 1.39
CA LYS A 24 12.69 -8.18 1.75
C LYS A 24 13.71 -9.26 2.13
N GLU A 25 13.31 -10.30 2.84
CA GLU A 25 14.17 -11.44 3.16
C GLU A 25 14.66 -12.18 1.91
N ARG A 26 13.97 -12.01 0.78
CA ARG A 26 14.31 -12.58 -0.53
C ARG A 26 14.94 -11.59 -1.49
N ASN A 27 15.41 -10.46 -0.95
CA ASN A 27 16.12 -9.39 -1.68
C ASN A 27 15.29 -8.65 -2.74
N PHE A 28 13.95 -8.74 -2.70
CA PHE A 28 13.10 -7.89 -3.53
C PHE A 28 13.13 -6.44 -3.04
N LYS A 29 13.11 -5.51 -3.97
CA LYS A 29 12.91 -4.08 -3.69
C LYS A 29 11.42 -3.77 -3.70
N VAL A 30 10.91 -3.25 -2.61
CA VAL A 30 9.48 -3.05 -2.38
C VAL A 30 9.18 -1.58 -2.11
N ALA A 31 8.21 -1.03 -2.83
CA ALA A 31 7.55 0.22 -2.49
C ALA A 31 6.15 -0.07 -1.90
N SER A 32 5.68 0.75 -0.99
CA SER A 32 4.35 0.63 -0.42
C SER A 32 3.56 1.93 -0.54
N ILE A 33 2.27 1.81 -0.81
CA ILE A 33 1.34 2.93 -0.88
C ILE A 33 0.14 2.59 -0.01
N LYS A 34 -0.32 3.54 0.80
CA LYS A 34 -1.55 3.42 1.59
C LYS A 34 -2.53 4.53 1.23
N HIS A 35 -3.76 4.16 0.93
CA HIS A 35 -4.86 5.09 0.81
C HIS A 35 -5.43 5.43 2.20
N HIS A 36 -5.43 6.70 2.54
CA HIS A 36 -6.14 7.19 3.72
C HIS A 36 -7.59 7.46 3.31
N GLY A 37 -8.44 6.45 3.49
CA GLY A 37 -9.75 6.35 2.82
C GLY A 37 -10.93 7.07 3.49
N HIS A 38 -10.71 7.94 4.47
CA HIS A 38 -11.80 8.70 5.10
C HIS A 38 -12.07 9.99 4.30
N GLN A 39 -13.30 10.13 3.82
CA GLN A 39 -13.71 11.34 3.10
C GLN A 39 -13.52 12.58 3.97
N GLY A 40 -12.79 13.58 3.43
CA GLY A 40 -12.56 14.87 4.09
C GLY A 40 -11.48 14.87 5.17
N GLU A 41 -10.84 13.74 5.45
CA GLU A 41 -9.73 13.65 6.39
C GLU A 41 -8.39 13.54 5.65
N ASP A 42 -7.39 14.18 6.19
CA ASP A 42 -6.03 14.16 5.68
C ASP A 42 -5.10 13.32 6.55
N ILE A 43 -3.93 12.99 6.01
CA ILE A 43 -2.87 12.32 6.76
C ILE A 43 -2.31 13.24 7.85
N GLN A 44 -1.83 12.65 8.93
CA GLN A 44 -1.10 13.40 9.94
C GLN A 44 0.32 13.65 9.47
N LEU A 45 0.70 14.92 9.43
CA LEU A 45 2.06 15.35 9.14
C LEU A 45 2.90 15.42 10.41
N GLN A 46 4.23 15.53 10.26
CA GLN A 46 5.12 15.78 11.39
C GLN A 46 4.76 17.08 12.12
N HIS A 47 5.24 17.19 13.37
CA HIS A 47 4.98 18.34 14.22
C HIS A 47 5.48 19.64 13.57
N GLN A 48 4.68 20.72 13.66
CA GLN A 48 4.95 22.01 13.00
C GLN A 48 6.24 22.71 13.47
N HIS A 49 6.86 22.27 14.56
CA HIS A 49 8.08 22.90 15.09
C HIS A 49 9.37 22.45 14.39
N VAL A 50 9.34 21.42 13.54
CA VAL A 50 10.51 21.03 12.76
C VAL A 50 10.67 21.93 11.52
N ASP A 51 11.91 22.23 11.13
CA ASP A 51 12.20 23.25 10.12
C ASP A 51 11.54 23.02 8.77
N HIS A 52 11.57 21.81 8.26
CA HIS A 52 10.94 21.49 6.97
C HIS A 52 9.42 21.60 7.00
N MET A 53 8.78 21.43 8.16
CA MET A 53 7.35 21.69 8.31
C MET A 53 7.04 23.18 8.38
N LYS A 54 7.93 24.00 8.91
CA LYS A 54 7.81 25.47 8.83
C LYS A 54 7.87 25.94 7.38
N HIS A 55 8.76 25.39 6.56
CA HIS A 55 8.79 25.68 5.12
C HIS A 55 7.46 25.33 4.44
N PHE A 56 6.94 24.15 4.72
CA PHE A 56 5.70 23.67 4.14
C PHE A 56 4.49 24.54 4.57
N GLN A 57 4.39 24.89 5.85
CA GLN A 57 3.34 25.75 6.37
C GLN A 57 3.40 27.19 5.88
N SER A 58 4.58 27.67 5.50
CA SER A 58 4.76 28.98 4.87
C SER A 58 4.27 29.03 3.42
N GLY A 59 3.78 27.92 2.89
CA GLY A 59 3.13 27.83 1.59
C GLY A 59 3.92 27.08 0.53
N ALA A 60 5.01 26.40 0.87
CA ALA A 60 5.71 25.55 -0.10
C ALA A 60 4.77 24.45 -0.64
N ASP A 61 4.74 24.28 -1.95
CA ASP A 61 3.93 23.24 -2.60
C ASP A 61 4.51 21.84 -2.36
N GLN A 62 5.82 21.77 -2.17
CA GLN A 62 6.55 20.57 -1.81
C GLN A 62 7.68 20.91 -0.85
N SER A 63 7.87 20.09 0.16
CA SER A 63 8.97 20.18 1.12
C SER A 63 9.74 18.87 1.14
N ILE A 64 11.07 18.96 1.01
CA ILE A 64 11.96 17.79 0.99
C ILE A 64 12.99 17.98 2.11
N VAL A 65 13.17 16.97 2.94
CA VAL A 65 14.22 16.92 3.95
C VAL A 65 15.09 15.69 3.74
N GLN A 66 16.39 15.91 3.67
CA GLN A 66 17.40 14.85 3.53
C GLN A 66 18.19 14.72 4.81
N GLY A 67 18.14 13.52 5.41
CA GLY A 67 18.99 13.11 6.50
C GLY A 67 20.17 12.26 6.02
N HIS A 68 20.83 11.55 6.94
CA HIS A 68 21.92 10.65 6.60
C HIS A 68 21.47 9.45 5.76
N ALA A 69 20.39 8.79 6.18
CA ALA A 69 19.89 7.55 5.58
C ALA A 69 18.49 7.68 4.95
N TYR A 70 17.74 8.73 5.26
CA TYR A 70 16.36 8.90 4.85
C TYR A 70 16.11 10.25 4.21
N ARG A 71 15.24 10.22 3.19
CA ARG A 71 14.64 11.41 2.60
C ARG A 71 13.13 11.35 2.83
N GLN A 72 12.56 12.44 3.27
CA GLN A 72 11.11 12.59 3.40
C GLN A 72 10.64 13.73 2.50
N THR A 73 9.56 13.47 1.78
CA THR A 73 8.92 14.44 0.90
C THR A 73 7.45 14.60 1.30
N VAL A 74 7.01 15.83 1.45
CA VAL A 74 5.59 16.17 1.64
C VAL A 74 5.16 17.05 0.48
N THR A 75 4.14 16.63 -0.24
CA THR A 75 3.62 17.32 -1.43
C THR A 75 2.15 17.65 -1.24
N ARG A 76 1.75 18.88 -1.56
CA ARG A 76 0.34 19.24 -1.68
C ARG A 76 -0.22 18.59 -2.94
N SER A 77 -1.17 17.70 -2.80
CA SER A 77 -1.74 16.98 -3.93
C SER A 77 -3.20 16.62 -3.67
N THR A 78 -4.03 16.81 -4.67
CA THR A 78 -5.43 16.33 -4.71
C THR A 78 -5.59 15.15 -5.66
N GLU A 79 -4.48 14.61 -6.17
CA GLU A 79 -4.48 13.47 -7.08
C GLU A 79 -5.03 12.22 -6.39
N GLN A 80 -6.01 11.59 -6.99
CA GLN A 80 -6.67 10.39 -6.47
C GLN A 80 -6.45 9.16 -7.35
N SER A 81 -5.91 9.32 -8.56
CA SER A 81 -5.59 8.20 -9.44
C SER A 81 -4.35 7.47 -8.94
N LEU A 82 -4.48 6.18 -8.63
CA LEU A 82 -3.36 5.37 -8.20
C LEU A 82 -2.23 5.29 -9.24
N SER A 83 -2.58 5.23 -10.52
CA SER A 83 -1.58 5.20 -11.60
C SER A 83 -0.73 6.48 -11.64
N ASN A 84 -1.33 7.64 -11.43
CA ASN A 84 -0.61 8.91 -11.35
C ASN A 84 0.20 9.02 -10.06
N ILE A 85 -0.34 8.59 -8.93
CA ILE A 85 0.39 8.55 -7.65
C ILE A 85 1.65 7.68 -7.78
N ILE A 86 1.53 6.50 -8.39
CA ILE A 86 2.68 5.62 -8.63
C ILE A 86 3.71 6.32 -9.50
N LYS A 87 3.28 6.89 -10.62
CA LYS A 87 4.17 7.58 -11.57
C LYS A 87 4.92 8.75 -10.95
N GLU A 88 4.26 9.53 -10.09
CA GLU A 88 4.82 10.75 -9.51
C GLU A 88 5.60 10.50 -8.22
N SER A 89 5.22 9.49 -7.44
CA SER A 89 5.70 9.33 -6.08
C SER A 89 6.61 8.12 -5.86
N VAL A 90 6.49 7.06 -6.67
CA VAL A 90 7.42 5.93 -6.61
C VAL A 90 8.66 6.26 -7.44
N THR A 91 9.70 6.76 -6.77
CA THR A 91 10.92 7.29 -7.40
C THR A 91 12.10 6.32 -7.41
N ILE A 92 11.92 5.16 -6.82
CA ILE A 92 12.94 4.10 -6.78
C ILE A 92 12.67 3.05 -7.85
N ASP A 93 13.72 2.41 -8.32
CA ASP A 93 13.61 1.17 -9.07
C ASP A 93 13.23 0.05 -8.11
N CYS A 94 12.02 -0.49 -8.23
CA CYS A 94 11.50 -1.53 -7.35
C CYS A 94 10.89 -2.70 -8.13
N ASP A 95 10.93 -3.88 -7.50
CA ASP A 95 10.41 -5.11 -8.10
C ASP A 95 8.89 -5.21 -7.96
N VAL A 96 8.35 -4.67 -6.87
CA VAL A 96 6.92 -4.71 -6.56
C VAL A 96 6.46 -3.46 -5.83
N VAL A 97 5.28 -3.00 -6.17
CA VAL A 97 4.55 -1.96 -5.44
C VAL A 97 3.36 -2.62 -4.75
N LEU A 98 3.36 -2.61 -3.43
CA LEU A 98 2.25 -3.09 -2.61
C LEU A 98 1.37 -1.91 -2.21
N VAL A 99 0.07 -2.05 -2.40
CA VAL A 99 -0.90 -0.97 -2.20
C VAL A 99 -1.97 -1.42 -1.21
N GLU A 100 -2.15 -0.68 -0.15
CA GLU A 100 -3.27 -0.87 0.79
C GLU A 100 -4.43 0.08 0.42
N GLY A 101 -5.54 -0.47 -0.02
CA GLY A 101 -6.72 0.29 -0.44
C GLY A 101 -6.83 0.50 -1.94
N PHE A 102 -7.45 1.62 -2.35
CA PHE A 102 -7.74 1.94 -3.77
C PHE A 102 -8.57 0.87 -4.49
N LYS A 103 -9.57 0.29 -3.82
CA LYS A 103 -10.29 -0.92 -4.27
C LYS A 103 -10.93 -0.83 -5.66
N HIS A 104 -11.18 0.37 -6.16
CA HIS A 104 -11.80 0.58 -7.47
C HIS A 104 -10.79 0.77 -8.61
N GLU A 105 -9.49 0.83 -8.30
CA GLU A 105 -8.44 0.92 -9.31
C GLU A 105 -8.22 -0.43 -10.00
N ASN A 106 -7.66 -0.40 -11.21
CA ASN A 106 -7.61 -1.57 -12.09
C ASN A 106 -6.28 -2.31 -12.03
N TYR A 107 -5.88 -2.76 -10.83
CA TYR A 107 -4.71 -3.61 -10.61
C TYR A 107 -5.09 -4.92 -9.93
N ASP A 108 -4.20 -5.88 -9.93
CA ASP A 108 -4.39 -7.17 -9.27
C ASP A 108 -4.64 -7.00 -7.78
N LYS A 109 -5.69 -7.67 -7.29
CA LYS A 109 -6.21 -7.50 -5.93
C LYS A 109 -6.16 -8.77 -5.11
N ILE A 110 -5.77 -8.58 -3.87
CA ILE A 110 -5.85 -9.57 -2.81
C ILE A 110 -6.99 -9.13 -1.89
N ILE A 111 -8.02 -9.96 -1.73
CA ILE A 111 -9.08 -9.72 -0.76
C ILE A 111 -8.67 -10.26 0.59
N VAL A 112 -8.66 -9.40 1.61
CA VAL A 112 -8.55 -9.78 3.03
C VAL A 112 -9.94 -9.70 3.64
N TYR A 113 -10.44 -10.79 4.20
CA TYR A 113 -11.81 -10.87 4.71
C TYR A 113 -11.90 -11.68 6.01
N GLU A 114 -12.96 -11.50 6.76
CA GLU A 114 -13.25 -12.20 8.00
C GLU A 114 -14.38 -13.21 7.88
N ASN A 115 -15.35 -12.95 6.99
CA ASN A 115 -16.55 -13.77 6.81
C ASN A 115 -17.02 -13.79 5.35
N GLU A 116 -17.91 -14.73 5.05
CA GLU A 116 -18.44 -14.94 3.70
C GLU A 116 -19.23 -13.75 3.16
N LYS A 117 -19.87 -12.96 4.02
CA LYS A 117 -20.60 -11.76 3.60
C LYS A 117 -19.64 -10.73 3.00
N GLN A 118 -18.53 -10.45 3.69
CA GLN A 118 -17.49 -9.54 3.20
C GLN A 118 -16.90 -10.03 1.89
N LEU A 119 -16.61 -11.33 1.78
CA LEU A 119 -16.07 -11.92 0.57
C LEU A 119 -17.03 -11.75 -0.62
N ARG A 120 -18.33 -12.03 -0.43
CA ARG A 120 -19.35 -11.84 -1.49
C ARG A 120 -19.44 -10.38 -1.93
N GLU A 121 -19.41 -9.45 -1.00
CA GLU A 121 -19.50 -8.02 -1.29
C GLU A 121 -18.29 -7.49 -2.08
N LEU A 122 -17.10 -8.04 -1.88
CA LEU A 122 -15.88 -7.61 -2.55
C LEU A 122 -15.58 -8.41 -3.82
N ASN A 123 -16.11 -9.60 -3.95
CA ASN A 123 -15.74 -10.55 -5.00
C ASN A 123 -16.20 -10.14 -6.41
N HIS A 124 -17.04 -9.12 -6.53
CA HIS A 124 -17.46 -8.53 -7.80
C HIS A 124 -16.46 -7.54 -8.38
N LEU A 125 -15.46 -7.13 -7.61
CA LEU A 125 -14.42 -6.21 -8.08
C LEU A 125 -13.54 -6.88 -9.13
N ASN A 126 -12.96 -6.06 -10.01
CA ASN A 126 -12.10 -6.55 -11.07
C ASN A 126 -10.73 -7.00 -10.55
N ASN A 127 -10.11 -7.93 -11.27
CA ASN A 127 -8.71 -8.37 -11.07
C ASN A 127 -8.45 -8.99 -9.68
N ILE A 128 -9.40 -9.74 -9.14
CA ILE A 128 -9.16 -10.51 -7.92
C ILE A 128 -8.27 -11.70 -8.25
N CYS A 129 -7.07 -11.72 -7.69
CA CYS A 129 -6.08 -12.77 -7.91
C CYS A 129 -5.81 -13.66 -6.70
N TYR A 130 -6.17 -13.20 -5.49
CA TYR A 130 -6.04 -13.97 -4.25
C TYR A 130 -7.09 -13.57 -3.22
N ARG A 131 -7.44 -14.52 -2.33
CA ARG A 131 -8.38 -14.31 -1.23
C ARG A 131 -7.80 -14.93 0.03
N ILE A 132 -7.78 -14.17 1.14
CA ILE A 132 -7.18 -14.63 2.38
C ILE A 132 -8.06 -14.27 3.58
N LYS A 133 -8.23 -15.24 4.46
CA LYS A 133 -8.78 -15.10 5.80
C LYS A 133 -7.67 -15.42 6.78
N LEU A 134 -7.17 -14.41 7.49
CA LEU A 134 -5.89 -14.50 8.21
C LEU A 134 -5.91 -15.50 9.38
N ASN A 135 -7.06 -15.80 9.95
CA ASN A 135 -7.20 -16.75 11.06
C ASN A 135 -7.38 -18.22 10.61
N GLU A 136 -7.35 -18.50 9.33
CA GLU A 136 -7.35 -19.88 8.84
C GLU A 136 -6.00 -20.56 9.04
N PRO A 137 -5.98 -21.90 9.26
CA PRO A 137 -4.74 -22.65 9.36
C PRO A 137 -3.86 -22.49 8.12
N ASN A 138 -2.57 -22.23 8.33
CA ASN A 138 -1.59 -22.07 7.25
C ASN A 138 -1.89 -20.91 6.25
N ALA A 139 -2.70 -19.93 6.63
CA ALA A 139 -3.07 -18.82 5.76
C ALA A 139 -1.85 -18.05 5.26
N TYR A 140 -0.92 -17.70 6.14
CA TYR A 140 0.31 -16.99 5.76
C TYR A 140 1.25 -17.85 4.92
N GLN A 141 1.41 -19.12 5.23
CA GLN A 141 2.26 -20.03 4.46
C GLN A 141 1.75 -20.16 3.02
N LYS A 142 0.46 -20.40 2.83
CA LYS A 142 -0.16 -20.49 1.50
C LYS A 142 -0.05 -19.17 0.73
N PHE A 143 -0.22 -18.06 1.43
CA PHE A 143 -0.05 -16.72 0.87
C PHE A 143 1.39 -16.50 0.40
N ASP A 144 2.38 -16.87 1.19
CA ASP A 144 3.80 -16.72 0.86
C ASP A 144 4.18 -17.51 -0.39
N GLU A 145 3.71 -18.76 -0.48
CA GLU A 145 3.90 -19.62 -1.67
C GLU A 145 3.28 -18.99 -2.91
N TRP A 146 2.07 -18.46 -2.80
CA TRP A 146 1.40 -17.76 -3.89
C TRP A 146 2.13 -16.45 -4.25
N LEU A 147 2.52 -15.66 -3.26
CA LEU A 147 3.15 -14.34 -3.46
C LEU A 147 4.48 -14.47 -4.20
N ILE A 148 5.34 -15.41 -3.78
CA ILE A 148 6.63 -15.60 -4.44
C ILE A 148 6.45 -16.03 -5.90
N ASN A 149 5.50 -16.91 -6.19
CA ASN A 149 5.17 -17.30 -7.55
C ASN A 149 4.68 -16.10 -8.37
N LYS A 150 3.81 -15.27 -7.79
CA LYS A 150 3.23 -14.09 -8.46
C LYS A 150 4.27 -13.04 -8.83
N VAL A 151 5.25 -12.79 -7.96
CA VAL A 151 6.27 -11.76 -8.20
C VAL A 151 7.44 -12.25 -9.05
N THR A 152 7.71 -13.55 -9.09
CA THR A 152 8.79 -14.14 -9.88
C THR A 152 8.36 -14.44 -11.33
N HIS A 153 7.09 -14.82 -11.54
CA HIS A 153 6.54 -15.05 -12.88
C HIS A 153 5.78 -13.77 -13.31
N LYS A 154 6.53 -12.78 -13.76
CA LYS A 154 5.94 -11.61 -14.43
C LYS A 154 5.43 -12.07 -15.80
N ASP A 155 4.11 -12.17 -15.92
CA ASP A 155 3.44 -12.31 -17.22
C ASP A 155 3.66 -11.05 -18.09
#